data_602d6393b04473eaa956105eaa18e1d5
#
_entry.id   602d6393b04473eaa956105eaa18e1d5
#
_cell.length_a   1.000
_cell.length_b   1.000
_cell.length_c   1.000
_cell.angle_alpha   90.00
_cell.angle_beta   90.00
_cell.angle_gamma   90.00
#
_symmetry.space_group_name_H-M   'P 1'
#
loop_
_entity.id
_entity.type
_entity.pdbx_description
1 polymer ?
#
loop_
_entity_poly.entity_id
_entity_poly.type
_entity_poly.pdbx_seq_one_letter_code
_entity_poly.pdbx_strand_id
1 'polypeptide(L)'
;MAALYEEHQCSIVAVQEVPREEVDKYGVVAGTRERDGLTRVSEMVEKPSPEEAPSNLAVIGRYILTPDIFDIIRNTPPGKNGEVQLTDALQAQAREGRVLAYQFEGLRFDCGSVPGFVEATQYVFEHYYGQPA
;
A
#
# COMPACT_ATOMS: atom_id res chain seq x y z
N MET A 1 10.30 -6.63 -2.92
CA MET A 1 10.13 -5.30 -3.56
C MET A 1 11.41 -4.85 -4.30
N ALA A 2 12.61 -4.88 -3.71
CA ALA A 2 13.85 -4.43 -4.39
C ALA A 2 14.09 -5.18 -5.72
N ALA A 3 14.02 -6.51 -5.73
CA ALA A 3 14.17 -7.31 -6.95
C ALA A 3 13.13 -6.94 -8.04
N LEU A 4 11.90 -6.64 -7.64
CA LEU A 4 10.87 -6.15 -8.57
C LEU A 4 11.22 -4.79 -9.17
N TYR A 5 11.83 -3.91 -8.37
CA TYR A 5 12.29 -2.62 -8.87
C TYR A 5 13.44 -2.80 -9.89
N GLU A 6 14.39 -3.68 -9.62
CA GLU A 6 15.46 -4.01 -10.55
C GLU A 6 14.94 -4.56 -11.88
N GLU A 7 13.89 -5.40 -11.82
CA GLU A 7 13.25 -6.01 -13.01
C GLU A 7 12.41 -5.00 -13.81
N HIS A 8 11.60 -4.19 -13.15
CA HIS A 8 10.55 -3.38 -13.80
C HIS A 8 10.87 -1.89 -13.90
N GLN A 9 11.81 -1.36 -13.13
CA GLN A 9 12.21 0.06 -13.10
C GLN A 9 11.04 1.03 -12.96
N CYS A 10 10.04 0.67 -12.13
CA CYS A 10 8.85 1.47 -11.85
C CYS A 10 8.57 1.54 -10.35
N SER A 11 7.68 2.43 -9.94
CA SER A 11 7.26 2.52 -8.53
C SER A 11 6.54 1.25 -8.08
N ILE A 12 6.81 0.82 -6.84
CA ILE A 12 6.24 -0.39 -6.25
C ILE A 12 5.63 -0.06 -4.91
N VAL A 13 4.38 -0.42 -4.71
CA VAL A 13 3.66 -0.28 -3.45
C VAL A 13 3.37 -1.66 -2.85
N ALA A 14 3.63 -1.83 -1.57
CA ALA A 14 3.23 -3.05 -0.88
C ALA A 14 1.75 -2.95 -0.50
N VAL A 15 1.01 -4.02 -0.79
CA VAL A 15 -0.42 -4.11 -0.53
C VAL A 15 -0.78 -5.39 0.23
N GLN A 16 -1.92 -5.35 0.90
CA GLN A 16 -2.53 -6.49 1.56
C GLN A 16 -4.04 -6.43 1.35
N GLU A 17 -4.69 -7.58 1.24
CA GLU A 17 -6.14 -7.62 1.29
C GLU A 17 -6.64 -7.28 2.70
N VAL A 18 -7.63 -6.39 2.77
CA VAL A 18 -8.29 -6.02 4.02
C VAL A 18 -9.79 -6.26 3.89
N PRO A 19 -10.52 -6.41 5.02
CA PRO A 19 -11.97 -6.43 4.99
C PRO A 19 -12.53 -5.20 4.28
N ARG A 20 -13.59 -5.37 3.51
CA ARG A 20 -14.19 -4.29 2.69
C ARG A 20 -14.61 -3.08 3.55
N GLU A 21 -15.05 -3.32 4.76
CA GLU A 21 -15.45 -2.31 5.75
C GLU A 21 -14.28 -1.47 6.30
N GLU A 22 -13.04 -1.88 6.03
CA GLU A 22 -11.84 -1.18 6.53
C GLU A 22 -11.08 -0.40 5.46
N VAL A 23 -11.52 -0.43 4.21
CA VAL A 23 -10.82 0.23 3.10
C VAL A 23 -10.71 1.74 3.26
N ASP A 24 -11.62 2.36 3.99
CA ASP A 24 -11.64 3.80 4.29
C ASP A 24 -10.47 4.30 5.17
N LYS A 25 -9.69 3.36 5.71
CA LYS A 25 -8.47 3.65 6.49
C LYS A 25 -7.21 3.76 5.64
N TYR A 26 -7.27 3.32 4.38
CA TYR A 26 -6.10 3.10 3.52
C TYR A 26 -6.23 3.75 2.13
N GLY A 27 -5.10 3.97 1.48
CA GLY A 27 -5.10 4.05 0.02
C GLY A 27 -5.41 2.66 -0.56
N VAL A 28 -6.28 2.59 -1.56
CA VAL A 28 -6.70 1.34 -2.19
C VAL A 28 -6.30 1.35 -3.66
N VAL A 29 -5.82 0.21 -4.15
CA VAL A 29 -5.37 0.06 -5.54
C VAL A 29 -6.20 -0.95 -6.30
N ALA A 30 -6.38 -0.71 -7.61
CA ALA A 30 -6.90 -1.70 -8.55
C ALA A 30 -6.08 -1.69 -9.84
N GLY A 31 -6.17 -2.77 -10.58
CA GLY A 31 -5.43 -2.90 -11.84
C GLY A 31 -5.51 -4.30 -12.43
N THR A 32 -4.57 -4.58 -13.32
CA THR A 32 -4.48 -5.87 -14.00
C THR A 32 -3.44 -6.76 -13.32
N ARG A 33 -3.86 -7.96 -12.92
CA ARG A 33 -2.95 -8.97 -12.36
C ARG A 33 -1.97 -9.43 -13.43
N GLU A 34 -0.67 -9.30 -13.16
CA GLU A 34 0.39 -9.78 -14.06
C GLU A 34 0.83 -11.20 -13.70
N ARG A 35 0.97 -11.49 -12.42
CA ARG A 35 1.29 -12.80 -11.85
C ARG A 35 0.82 -12.87 -10.40
N ASP A 36 1.00 -14.01 -9.73
CA ASP A 36 0.62 -14.16 -8.33
C ASP A 36 1.30 -13.10 -7.46
N GLY A 37 0.49 -12.41 -6.67
CA GLY A 37 0.93 -11.34 -5.78
C GLY A 37 1.41 -10.06 -6.48
N LEU A 38 1.28 -9.92 -7.81
CA LEU A 38 1.73 -8.75 -8.55
C LEU A 38 0.64 -8.22 -9.47
N THR A 39 0.27 -6.96 -9.27
CA THR A 39 -0.76 -6.25 -10.04
C THR A 39 -0.18 -4.97 -10.64
N ARG A 40 -0.35 -4.78 -11.96
CA ARG A 40 -0.10 -3.48 -12.62
C ARG A 40 -1.24 -2.54 -12.25
N VAL A 41 -0.91 -1.50 -11.50
CA VAL A 41 -1.90 -0.56 -11.00
C VAL A 41 -2.38 0.37 -12.11
N SER A 42 -3.68 0.53 -12.23
CA SER A 42 -4.34 1.52 -13.09
C SER A 42 -5.10 2.58 -12.29
N GLU A 43 -5.48 2.25 -11.06
CA GLU A 43 -6.27 3.12 -10.21
C GLU A 43 -5.79 3.07 -8.76
N MET A 44 -5.68 4.25 -8.13
CA MET A 44 -5.39 4.42 -6.72
C MET A 44 -6.35 5.47 -6.15
N VAL A 45 -6.98 5.16 -5.03
CA VAL A 45 -7.92 6.07 -4.34
C VAL A 45 -7.56 6.15 -2.88
N GLU A 46 -7.38 7.37 -2.37
CA GLU A 46 -7.09 7.59 -0.94
C GLU A 46 -8.38 7.54 -0.12
N LYS A 47 -8.41 6.61 0.83
CA LYS A 47 -9.50 6.43 1.81
C LYS A 47 -10.89 6.47 1.17
N PRO A 48 -11.18 5.57 0.21
CA PRO A 48 -12.50 5.50 -0.41
C PRO A 48 -13.54 5.00 0.60
N SER A 49 -14.79 5.31 0.35
CA SER A 49 -15.87 4.61 1.06
C SER A 49 -15.91 3.12 0.63
N PRO A 50 -16.44 2.21 1.45
CA PRO A 50 -16.56 0.80 1.07
C PRO A 50 -17.30 0.57 -0.26
N GLU A 51 -18.28 1.43 -0.57
CA GLU A 51 -19.06 1.35 -1.82
C GLU A 51 -18.26 1.80 -3.04
N GLU A 52 -17.39 2.80 -2.87
CA GLU A 52 -16.60 3.42 -3.96
C GLU A 52 -15.23 2.78 -4.15
N ALA A 53 -14.78 1.96 -3.21
CA ALA A 53 -13.45 1.36 -3.28
C ALA A 53 -13.33 0.45 -4.52
N PRO A 54 -12.29 0.66 -5.37
CA PRO A 54 -12.14 -0.11 -6.60
C PRO A 54 -11.74 -1.57 -6.35
N SER A 55 -11.22 -1.87 -5.16
CA SER A 55 -10.86 -3.21 -4.68
C SER A 55 -10.79 -3.25 -3.16
N ASN A 56 -10.25 -4.33 -2.61
CA ASN A 56 -9.85 -4.45 -1.19
C ASN A 56 -8.33 -4.57 -0.99
N LEU A 57 -7.54 -4.23 -2.02
CA LEU A 57 -6.09 -4.20 -1.92
C LEU A 57 -5.63 -2.87 -1.31
N ALA A 58 -5.32 -2.91 -0.03
CA ALA A 58 -4.91 -1.74 0.75
C ALA A 58 -3.40 -1.52 0.73
N VAL A 59 -2.97 -0.30 0.53
CA VAL A 59 -1.57 0.11 0.61
C VAL A 59 -1.16 0.18 2.08
N ILE A 60 -0.08 -0.50 2.44
CA ILE A 60 0.33 -0.65 3.84
C ILE A 60 1.48 0.27 4.25
N GLY A 61 1.79 1.32 3.47
CA GLY A 61 2.81 2.28 3.80
C GLY A 61 4.25 1.81 3.57
N ARG A 62 4.46 0.88 2.64
CA ARG A 62 5.79 0.46 2.16
C ARG A 62 5.87 0.71 0.66
N TYR A 63 6.87 1.50 0.26
CA TYR A 63 7.04 1.98 -1.11
C TYR A 63 8.49 1.82 -1.57
N ILE A 64 8.68 1.54 -2.86
CA ILE A 64 9.87 1.89 -3.62
C ILE A 64 9.38 2.82 -4.72
N LEU A 65 9.94 4.01 -4.79
CA LEU A 65 9.47 5.07 -5.69
C LEU A 65 10.55 5.42 -6.68
N THR A 66 10.17 5.69 -7.92
CA THR A 66 11.08 6.26 -8.92
C THR A 66 11.37 7.72 -8.60
N PRO A 67 12.57 8.24 -8.93
CA PRO A 67 12.98 9.61 -8.53
C PRO A 67 12.07 10.72 -9.06
N ASP A 68 11.42 10.52 -10.21
CA ASP A 68 10.50 11.49 -10.83
C ASP A 68 9.23 11.74 -9.99
N ILE A 69 8.96 10.90 -8.98
CA ILE A 69 7.84 11.12 -8.06
C ILE A 69 7.90 12.51 -7.39
N PHE A 70 9.10 13.04 -7.13
CA PHE A 70 9.26 14.36 -6.51
C PHE A 70 8.78 15.49 -7.43
N ASP A 71 9.00 15.38 -8.73
CA ASP A 71 8.50 16.37 -9.70
C ASP A 71 6.98 16.25 -9.86
N ILE A 72 6.45 15.03 -9.84
CA ILE A 72 5.01 14.80 -9.86
C ILE A 72 4.35 15.41 -8.61
N ILE A 73 4.90 15.17 -7.41
CA ILE A 73 4.38 15.74 -6.15
C ILE A 73 4.36 17.26 -6.19
N ARG A 74 5.43 17.92 -6.72
CA ARG A 74 5.48 19.38 -6.82
C ARG A 74 4.35 19.95 -7.72
N ASN A 75 3.89 19.18 -8.68
CA ASN A 75 2.85 19.56 -9.62
C ASN A 75 1.46 18.98 -9.27
N THR A 76 1.36 18.18 -8.22
CA THR A 76 0.10 17.60 -7.76
C THR A 76 -0.66 18.66 -6.94
N PRO A 77 -1.90 19.01 -7.33
CA PRO A 77 -2.70 19.93 -6.53
C PRO A 77 -3.08 19.31 -5.19
N PRO A 78 -3.33 20.13 -4.16
CA PRO A 78 -3.87 19.63 -2.90
C PRO A 78 -5.17 18.86 -3.13
N GLY A 79 -5.23 17.65 -2.55
CA GLY A 79 -6.40 16.77 -2.62
C GLY A 79 -7.34 16.94 -1.43
N LYS A 80 -7.88 15.82 -0.96
CA LYS A 80 -8.78 15.76 0.19
C LYS A 80 -8.12 16.43 1.41
N ASN A 81 -8.85 17.31 2.08
CA ASN A 81 -8.39 18.10 3.24
C ASN A 81 -7.30 19.16 2.98
N GLY A 82 -7.02 19.52 1.72
CA GLY A 82 -6.02 20.53 1.38
C GLY A 82 -4.58 20.05 1.45
N GLU A 83 -4.35 18.75 1.62
CA GLU A 83 -3.03 18.13 1.64
C GLU A 83 -2.67 17.52 0.28
N VAL A 84 -1.40 17.57 -0.08
CA VAL A 84 -0.88 16.85 -1.24
C VAL A 84 -0.68 15.38 -0.84
N GLN A 85 -1.48 14.49 -1.40
CA GLN A 85 -1.44 13.06 -1.10
C GLN A 85 -0.45 12.33 -2.01
N LEU A 86 0.39 11.47 -1.41
CA LEU A 86 1.27 10.60 -2.20
C LEU A 86 0.47 9.69 -3.14
N THR A 87 -0.71 9.26 -2.71
CA THR A 87 -1.64 8.43 -3.51
C THR A 87 -2.03 9.13 -4.82
N ASP A 88 -2.26 10.46 -4.80
CA ASP A 88 -2.58 11.22 -6.00
C ASP A 88 -1.40 11.31 -6.98
N ALA A 89 -0.18 11.47 -6.44
CA ALA A 89 1.04 11.46 -7.26
C ALA A 89 1.30 10.07 -7.87
N LEU A 90 1.11 9.01 -7.10
CA LEU A 90 1.20 7.63 -7.59
C LEU A 90 0.10 7.31 -8.62
N GLN A 91 -1.09 7.88 -8.48
CA GLN A 91 -2.16 7.75 -9.47
C GLN A 91 -1.73 8.32 -10.83
N ALA A 92 -0.96 9.42 -10.85
CA ALA A 92 -0.41 9.95 -12.10
C ALA A 92 0.55 8.96 -12.78
N GLN A 93 1.46 8.34 -12.03
CA GLN A 93 2.35 7.27 -12.54
C GLN A 93 1.57 6.01 -12.94
N ALA A 94 0.50 5.65 -12.20
CA ALA A 94 -0.33 4.48 -12.49
C ALA A 94 -1.05 4.61 -13.84
N ARG A 95 -1.52 5.81 -14.19
CA ARG A 95 -2.11 6.09 -15.51
C ARG A 95 -1.13 5.86 -16.68
N GLU A 96 0.16 5.96 -16.41
CA GLU A 96 1.23 5.67 -17.37
C GLU A 96 1.71 4.20 -17.29
N GLY A 97 1.06 3.36 -16.48
CA GLY A 97 1.43 1.96 -16.28
C GLY A 97 2.73 1.77 -15.49
N ARG A 98 3.17 2.77 -14.72
CA ARG A 98 4.46 2.79 -14.03
C ARG A 98 4.35 2.52 -12.52
N VAL A 99 3.30 1.86 -12.08
CA VAL A 99 3.12 1.43 -10.69
C VAL A 99 2.77 -0.05 -10.63
N LEU A 100 3.46 -0.77 -9.77
CA LEU A 100 3.15 -2.16 -9.42
C LEU A 100 2.71 -2.23 -7.96
N ALA A 101 1.67 -3.00 -7.70
CA ALA A 101 1.27 -3.41 -6.37
C ALA A 101 1.80 -4.82 -6.09
N TYR A 102 2.57 -4.94 -5.02
CA TYR A 102 3.12 -6.22 -4.55
C TYR A 102 2.37 -6.66 -3.30
N GLN A 103 1.61 -7.73 -3.41
CA GLN A 103 0.95 -8.39 -2.29
C GLN A 103 1.99 -9.23 -1.54
N PHE A 104 2.45 -8.72 -0.40
CA PHE A 104 3.48 -9.39 0.37
C PHE A 104 2.91 -10.58 1.16
N GLU A 105 3.76 -11.57 1.37
CA GLU A 105 3.49 -12.67 2.30
C GLU A 105 3.99 -12.30 3.69
N GLY A 106 3.20 -12.60 4.72
CA GLY A 106 3.56 -12.36 6.11
C GLY A 106 2.50 -11.60 6.90
N LEU A 107 2.78 -11.42 8.18
CA LEU A 107 1.90 -10.73 9.11
C LEU A 107 2.25 -9.24 9.18
N ARG A 108 1.22 -8.43 9.29
CA ARG A 108 1.32 -7.00 9.55
C ARG A 108 0.51 -6.66 10.78
N PHE A 109 1.08 -5.89 11.67
CA PHE A 109 0.40 -5.32 12.84
C PHE A 109 0.34 -3.80 12.72
N ASP A 110 -0.83 -3.23 12.96
CA ASP A 110 -0.99 -1.77 13.02
C ASP A 110 -0.80 -1.27 14.45
N CYS A 111 0.46 -0.99 14.79
CA CYS A 111 0.84 -0.49 16.11
C CYS A 111 0.40 0.97 16.37
N GLY A 112 -0.25 1.63 15.42
CA GLY A 112 -0.88 2.94 15.60
C GLY A 112 -2.17 2.87 16.43
N SER A 113 -2.72 1.70 16.63
CA SER A 113 -3.86 1.45 17.51
C SER A 113 -3.46 0.66 18.76
N VAL A 114 -4.14 0.89 19.89
CA VAL A 114 -3.85 0.14 21.12
C VAL A 114 -4.07 -1.37 20.94
N PRO A 115 -5.17 -1.85 20.33
CA PRO A 115 -5.34 -3.28 20.07
C PRO A 115 -4.23 -3.88 19.21
N GLY A 116 -3.87 -3.22 18.10
CA GLY A 116 -2.81 -3.70 17.19
C GLY A 116 -1.43 -3.72 17.85
N PHE A 117 -1.13 -2.77 18.74
CA PHE A 117 0.12 -2.79 19.53
C PHE A 117 0.16 -3.98 20.50
N VAL A 118 -0.96 -4.26 21.17
CA VAL A 118 -1.06 -5.42 22.08
C VAL A 118 -0.92 -6.72 21.31
N GLU A 119 -1.61 -6.86 20.18
CA GLU A 119 -1.53 -8.04 19.31
C GLU A 119 -0.10 -8.28 18.80
N ALA A 120 0.57 -7.24 18.31
CA ALA A 120 1.97 -7.32 17.87
C ALA A 120 2.90 -7.76 19.00
N THR A 121 2.72 -7.19 20.20
CA THR A 121 3.52 -7.52 21.38
C THR A 121 3.32 -8.97 21.80
N GLN A 122 2.08 -9.44 21.84
CA GLN A 122 1.75 -10.81 22.19
C GLN A 122 2.34 -11.80 21.17
N TYR A 123 2.17 -11.52 19.86
CA TYR A 123 2.74 -12.35 18.81
C TYR A 123 4.26 -12.47 18.94
N VAL A 124 4.96 -11.35 19.11
CA VAL A 124 6.42 -11.34 19.26
C VAL A 124 6.83 -12.10 20.52
N PHE A 125 6.14 -11.89 21.62
CA PHE A 125 6.42 -12.61 22.86
C PHE A 125 6.28 -14.13 22.68
N GLU A 126 5.17 -14.60 22.14
CA GLU A 126 4.89 -16.03 21.95
C GLU A 126 5.87 -16.72 21.00
N HIS A 127 6.24 -16.03 19.90
CA HIS A 127 7.05 -16.66 18.84
C HIS A 127 8.56 -16.52 19.02
N TYR A 128 9.01 -15.50 19.74
CA TYR A 128 10.44 -15.22 19.88
C TYR A 128 10.96 -15.32 21.31
N TYR A 129 10.10 -15.18 22.31
CA TYR A 129 10.50 -15.17 23.71
C TYR A 129 9.76 -16.20 24.57
N GLY A 130 8.60 -16.69 24.17
CA GLY A 130 7.74 -17.59 24.92
C GLY A 130 8.09 -19.07 24.79
N GLN A 131 9.14 -19.44 24.06
CA GLN A 131 9.59 -20.83 24.05
C GLN A 131 10.44 -21.11 25.28
N PRO A 132 10.06 -22.12 26.12
CA PRO A 132 10.94 -22.55 27.19
C PRO A 132 12.26 -23.06 26.60
N ALA A 133 13.37 -22.64 27.23
CA ALA A 133 14.71 -23.12 26.91
C ALA A 133 14.80 -24.65 27.09
#